data_ab75eb365bb722fe9641eed407ed0dd4
#
_entry.id   ab75eb365bb722fe9641eed407ed0dd4
#
_cell.length_a   1.000
_cell.length_b   1.000
_cell.length_c   1.000
_cell.angle_alpha   90.00
_cell.angle_beta   90.00
_cell.angle_gamma   90.00
#
_symmetry.space_group_name_H-M   'P 1'
#
loop_
_entity.id
_entity.type
_entity.pdbx_description
1 polymer ?
#
loop_
_entity_poly.entity_id
_entity_poly.type
_entity_poly.pdbx_seq_one_letter_code
_entity_poly.pdbx_strand_id
1 'polypeptide(L)'
;MAAAGGHNILLIGPPGAGKSMLAKRLPTILPAMNRAEMIETTQVYSVLGLTTPDDPVVRTRPFRAPHHTVSNVAMSGGGSALQPGEMSLANNGVLFLDELPEFSPAVLETMRQPLEDGSITISRATGSVTYPSRFMLVCAMNPCKCGWDGHPSGRCRCSPRDVRRYHARVSGPLLDRIDIIVEVPALEFDELTEPSAGEPSCAIRARVNAARAVQRARYGDDTTTTNAHMGPRALAEFCALSPECEQLMHQAFDSMALTARSYDRILRVARTIADLDGAQTIGLAHLAEAIQYRTYDFSVAEP
;
A
#
# COMPACT_ATOMS: atom_id res chain seq x y z
N MET A 1 2.94 4.19 -10.11
CA MET A 1 1.68 3.44 -10.04
C MET A 1 1.05 3.49 -8.66
N ALA A 2 1.63 2.89 -7.60
CA ALA A 2 1.05 2.91 -6.26
C ALA A 2 0.64 4.32 -5.79
N ALA A 3 1.53 5.32 -5.93
CA ALA A 3 1.25 6.72 -5.61
C ALA A 3 0.15 7.35 -6.48
N ALA A 4 0.07 6.97 -7.77
CA ALA A 4 -0.94 7.47 -8.69
C ALA A 4 -2.35 6.98 -8.36
N GLY A 5 -2.50 5.70 -8.02
CA GLY A 5 -3.80 5.10 -7.67
C GLY A 5 -4.14 5.11 -6.18
N GLY A 6 -3.19 5.42 -5.30
CA GLY A 6 -3.36 5.26 -3.85
C GLY A 6 -3.34 3.80 -3.39
N HIS A 7 -2.67 2.93 -4.15
CA HIS A 7 -2.65 1.49 -3.91
C HIS A 7 -1.74 1.09 -2.76
N ASN A 8 -2.19 0.13 -1.96
CA ASN A 8 -1.36 -0.52 -0.95
C ASN A 8 -0.31 -1.40 -1.60
N ILE A 9 0.94 -1.36 -1.11
CA ILE A 9 2.07 -2.04 -1.71
C ILE A 9 2.85 -2.87 -0.70
N LEU A 10 3.30 -4.05 -1.13
CA LEU A 10 4.23 -4.90 -0.41
C LEU A 10 5.52 -5.03 -1.23
N LEU A 11 6.64 -4.70 -0.59
CA LEU A 11 7.99 -4.86 -1.14
C LEU A 11 8.62 -6.12 -0.55
N ILE A 12 8.99 -7.09 -1.39
CA ILE A 12 9.63 -8.33 -0.97
C ILE A 12 11.03 -8.39 -1.57
N GLY A 13 12.04 -8.74 -0.78
CA GLY A 13 13.41 -8.85 -1.29
C GLY A 13 14.41 -9.10 -0.20
N PRO A 14 15.66 -9.43 -0.54
CA PRO A 14 16.69 -9.74 0.41
C PRO A 14 17.08 -8.55 1.30
N PRO A 15 17.77 -8.79 2.43
CA PRO A 15 18.33 -7.72 3.23
C PRO A 15 19.25 -6.83 2.39
N GLY A 16 19.17 -5.51 2.59
CA GLY A 16 20.00 -4.55 1.85
C GLY A 16 19.49 -4.16 0.45
N ALA A 17 18.40 -4.75 -0.06
CA ALA A 17 17.82 -4.41 -1.37
C ALA A 17 17.20 -2.99 -1.47
N GLY A 18 17.27 -2.17 -0.43
CA GLY A 18 16.77 -0.80 -0.48
C GLY A 18 15.25 -0.63 -0.25
N LYS A 19 14.52 -1.65 0.17
CA LYS A 19 13.05 -1.62 0.40
C LYS A 19 12.61 -0.44 1.27
N SER A 20 13.23 -0.25 2.42
CA SER A 20 12.91 0.84 3.37
C SER A 20 13.29 2.21 2.80
N MET A 21 14.33 2.30 1.95
CA MET A 21 14.68 3.52 1.23
C MET A 21 13.62 3.88 0.20
N LEU A 22 13.14 2.92 -0.58
CA LEU A 22 12.04 3.10 -1.54
C LEU A 22 10.77 3.58 -0.82
N ALA A 23 10.40 2.94 0.29
CA ALA A 23 9.24 3.36 1.09
C ALA A 23 9.32 4.82 1.55
N LYS A 24 10.50 5.25 2.06
CA LYS A 24 10.74 6.63 2.50
C LYS A 24 10.70 7.66 1.36
N ARG A 25 10.84 7.23 0.10
CA ARG A 25 10.72 8.11 -1.08
C ARG A 25 9.26 8.31 -1.52
N LEU A 26 8.34 7.43 -1.17
CA LEU A 26 6.92 7.55 -1.58
C LEU A 26 6.29 8.90 -1.25
N PRO A 27 6.45 9.49 -0.04
CA PRO A 27 5.89 10.81 0.23
C PRO A 27 6.36 11.90 -0.73
N THR A 28 7.57 11.78 -1.29
CA THR A 28 8.15 12.79 -2.20
C THR A 28 7.52 12.79 -3.59
N ILE A 29 6.82 11.70 -3.95
CA ILE A 29 6.15 11.54 -5.25
C ILE A 29 4.62 11.60 -5.14
N LEU A 30 4.06 11.61 -3.92
CA LEU A 30 2.63 11.82 -3.71
C LEU A 30 2.22 13.26 -4.06
N PRO A 31 0.98 13.49 -4.53
CA PRO A 31 0.42 14.82 -4.70
C PRO A 31 0.43 15.62 -3.40
N ALA A 32 0.56 16.93 -3.48
CA ALA A 32 0.36 17.79 -2.31
C ALA A 32 -1.05 17.57 -1.72
N MET A 33 -1.18 17.75 -0.40
CA MET A 33 -2.49 17.73 0.25
C MET A 33 -3.34 18.91 -0.21
N ASN A 34 -4.62 18.66 -0.45
CA ASN A 34 -5.60 19.74 -0.63
C ASN A 34 -5.97 20.35 0.73
N ARG A 35 -6.75 21.45 0.70
CA ARG A 35 -7.13 22.16 1.93
C ARG A 35 -7.91 21.28 2.92
N ALA A 36 -8.80 20.42 2.43
CA ALA A 36 -9.60 19.54 3.28
C ALA A 36 -8.71 18.48 3.95
N GLU A 37 -7.81 17.84 3.19
CA GLU A 37 -6.83 16.90 3.71
C GLU A 37 -5.91 17.55 4.77
N MET A 38 -5.44 18.79 4.53
CA MET A 38 -4.61 19.52 5.50
C MET A 38 -5.36 19.78 6.81
N ILE A 39 -6.63 20.23 6.74
CA ILE A 39 -7.46 20.49 7.92
C ILE A 39 -7.67 19.19 8.71
N GLU A 40 -8.12 18.13 8.04
CA GLU A 40 -8.41 16.84 8.67
C GLU A 40 -7.15 16.26 9.35
N THR A 41 -6.00 16.30 8.67
CA THR A 41 -4.74 15.83 9.24
C THR A 41 -4.31 16.69 10.45
N THR A 42 -4.44 18.01 10.33
CA THR A 42 -4.11 18.92 11.42
C THR A 42 -4.97 18.67 12.66
N GLN A 43 -6.26 18.39 12.50
CA GLN A 43 -7.16 18.06 13.61
C GLN A 43 -6.65 16.84 14.38
N VAL A 44 -6.24 15.76 13.69
CA VAL A 44 -5.69 14.57 14.35
C VAL A 44 -4.42 14.89 15.14
N TYR A 45 -3.51 15.66 14.53
CA TYR A 45 -2.24 16.06 15.17
C TYR A 45 -2.46 16.99 16.37
N SER A 46 -3.42 17.90 16.26
CA SER A 46 -3.77 18.84 17.33
C SER A 46 -4.29 18.16 18.60
N VAL A 47 -5.04 17.06 18.47
CA VAL A 47 -5.53 16.26 19.63
C VAL A 47 -4.37 15.75 20.49
N LEU A 48 -3.22 15.48 19.87
CA LEU A 48 -2.01 15.02 20.56
C LEU A 48 -1.04 16.15 20.92
N GLY A 49 -1.39 17.42 20.63
CA GLY A 49 -0.51 18.55 20.86
C GLY A 49 0.75 18.55 19.96
N LEU A 50 0.67 17.90 18.81
CA LEU A 50 1.78 17.81 17.84
C LEU A 50 1.85 18.99 16.86
N THR A 51 0.94 19.98 17.01
CA THR A 51 0.98 21.25 16.31
C THR A 51 1.50 22.33 17.25
N THR A 52 2.25 23.29 16.71
CA THR A 52 2.79 24.43 17.49
C THR A 52 2.22 25.75 16.98
N PRO A 53 2.29 26.84 17.76
CA PRO A 53 1.88 28.16 17.29
C PRO A 53 2.66 28.62 16.03
N ASP A 54 3.93 28.21 15.88
CA ASP A 54 4.79 28.55 14.75
C ASP A 54 4.52 27.68 13.53
N ASP A 55 4.04 26.42 13.73
CA ASP A 55 3.61 25.52 12.66
C ASP A 55 2.24 24.91 13.01
N PRO A 56 1.17 25.70 12.85
CA PRO A 56 -0.17 25.31 13.31
C PRO A 56 -0.88 24.36 12.33
N VAL A 57 -0.35 24.15 11.11
CA VAL A 57 -1.01 23.38 10.06
C VAL A 57 -0.06 22.34 9.46
N VAL A 58 -0.48 21.08 9.49
CA VAL A 58 0.24 19.99 8.82
C VAL A 58 0.06 20.12 7.30
N ARG A 59 1.14 20.51 6.60
CA ARG A 59 1.12 20.77 5.15
C ARG A 59 1.71 19.65 4.30
N THR A 60 2.48 18.77 4.92
CA THR A 60 3.12 17.63 4.24
C THR A 60 2.41 16.34 4.60
N ARG A 61 2.31 15.42 3.62
CA ARG A 61 1.72 14.11 3.87
C ARG A 61 2.50 13.37 4.95
N PRO A 62 1.85 12.89 6.01
CA PRO A 62 2.53 12.15 7.08
C PRO A 62 3.19 10.88 6.55
N PHE A 63 4.35 10.55 7.12
CA PHE A 63 4.99 9.26 6.96
C PHE A 63 5.20 8.65 8.35
N ARG A 64 4.41 7.61 8.67
CA ARG A 64 4.49 6.93 9.96
C ARG A 64 5.12 5.55 9.75
N ALA A 65 6.11 5.24 10.55
CA ALA A 65 6.85 3.98 10.48
C ALA A 65 7.01 3.40 11.89
N PRO A 66 5.92 2.84 12.48
CA PRO A 66 6.00 2.24 13.80
C PRO A 66 6.90 1.01 13.78
N HIS A 67 7.63 0.80 14.86
CA HIS A 67 8.43 -0.40 15.04
C HIS A 67 7.51 -1.63 15.22
N HIS A 68 7.95 -2.82 14.80
CA HIS A 68 7.14 -4.05 14.86
C HIS A 68 6.71 -4.46 16.29
N THR A 69 7.35 -3.91 17.33
CA THR A 69 6.95 -4.10 18.74
C THR A 69 5.82 -3.18 19.21
N VAL A 70 5.24 -2.38 18.31
CA VAL A 70 4.12 -1.47 18.60
C VAL A 70 2.95 -2.24 19.23
N SER A 71 2.31 -1.66 20.25
CA SER A 71 1.10 -2.24 20.83
C SER A 71 -0.15 -1.96 20.01
N ASN A 72 -1.22 -2.77 20.17
CA ASN A 72 -2.50 -2.52 19.50
C ASN A 72 -3.03 -1.11 19.81
N VAL A 73 -2.91 -0.64 21.06
CA VAL A 73 -3.37 0.70 21.44
C VAL A 73 -2.56 1.80 20.77
N ALA A 74 -1.24 1.63 20.66
CA ALA A 74 -0.42 2.60 19.94
C ALA A 74 -0.72 2.61 18.44
N MET A 75 -1.05 1.46 17.85
CA MET A 75 -1.41 1.35 16.44
C MET A 75 -2.80 1.93 16.13
N SER A 76 -3.83 1.50 16.85
CA SER A 76 -5.23 1.88 16.60
C SER A 76 -5.68 3.14 17.35
N GLY A 77 -5.01 3.48 18.42
CA GLY A 77 -5.45 4.49 19.35
C GLY A 77 -6.19 3.92 20.56
N GLY A 78 -6.46 4.75 21.57
CA GLY A 78 -7.13 4.34 22.79
C GLY A 78 -6.65 5.08 24.03
N GLY A 79 -6.54 4.31 25.13
CA GLY A 79 -6.23 4.89 26.44
C GLY A 79 -7.44 5.55 27.10
N SER A 80 -7.22 6.16 28.26
CA SER A 80 -8.27 6.87 29.02
C SER A 80 -8.75 8.14 28.33
N ALA A 81 -7.88 8.78 27.55
CA ALA A 81 -8.16 10.00 26.80
C ALA A 81 -8.64 9.76 25.36
N LEU A 82 -8.90 8.50 24.97
CA LEU A 82 -9.36 8.11 23.61
C LEU A 82 -8.49 8.70 22.49
N GLN A 83 -7.17 8.71 22.68
CA GLN A 83 -6.22 9.34 21.74
C GLN A 83 -6.10 8.56 20.44
N PRO A 84 -5.84 9.26 19.28
CA PRO A 84 -5.57 8.62 18.00
C PRO A 84 -4.24 7.85 18.03
N GLY A 85 -4.17 6.74 17.28
CA GLY A 85 -2.96 5.94 17.12
C GLY A 85 -2.22 6.21 15.81
N GLU A 86 -1.20 5.38 15.52
CA GLU A 86 -0.35 5.51 14.33
C GLU A 86 -1.14 5.49 13.01
N MET A 87 -2.21 4.70 12.92
CA MET A 87 -3.06 4.66 11.74
C MET A 87 -3.76 6.00 11.47
N SER A 88 -4.26 6.65 12.52
CA SER A 88 -4.88 7.99 12.38
C SER A 88 -3.83 9.08 12.15
N LEU A 89 -2.64 8.95 12.75
CA LEU A 89 -1.52 9.85 12.48
C LEU A 89 -0.98 9.72 11.04
N ALA A 90 -1.19 8.57 10.39
CA ALA A 90 -0.84 8.36 8.99
C ALA A 90 -1.92 8.87 8.01
N ASN A 91 -3.04 9.42 8.52
CA ASN A 91 -4.15 9.88 7.69
C ASN A 91 -3.68 10.83 6.58
N ASN A 92 -4.20 10.63 5.36
CA ASN A 92 -3.79 11.33 4.13
C ASN A 92 -2.31 11.19 3.76
N GLY A 93 -1.61 10.20 4.35
CA GLY A 93 -0.18 9.96 4.17
C GLY A 93 0.15 8.49 3.94
N VAL A 94 1.27 8.06 4.51
CA VAL A 94 1.81 6.71 4.36
C VAL A 94 2.01 6.08 5.74
N LEU A 95 1.48 4.87 5.91
CA LEU A 95 1.83 3.99 7.01
C LEU A 95 2.79 2.92 6.49
N PHE A 96 4.03 2.95 6.96
CA PHE A 96 5.07 2.01 6.56
C PHE A 96 5.31 0.96 7.63
N LEU A 97 5.16 -0.31 7.27
CA LEU A 97 5.47 -1.45 8.13
C LEU A 97 6.68 -2.19 7.59
N ASP A 98 7.84 -1.95 8.20
CA ASP A 98 9.05 -2.71 7.89
C ASP A 98 9.04 -4.05 8.64
N GLU A 99 9.62 -5.09 8.06
CA GLU A 99 9.63 -6.43 8.65
C GLU A 99 8.20 -6.94 8.97
N LEU A 100 7.27 -6.81 8.02
CA LEU A 100 5.85 -7.10 8.20
C LEU A 100 5.55 -8.40 8.98
N PRO A 101 6.21 -9.56 8.75
CA PRO A 101 5.94 -10.78 9.50
C PRO A 101 6.39 -10.75 10.97
N GLU A 102 7.13 -9.72 11.42
CA GLU A 102 7.55 -9.59 12.82
C GLU A 102 6.53 -8.82 13.68
N PHE A 103 5.55 -8.15 13.06
CA PHE A 103 4.43 -7.57 13.80
C PHE A 103 3.57 -8.65 14.45
N SER A 104 3.02 -8.36 15.62
CA SER A 104 2.10 -9.29 16.25
C SER A 104 0.83 -9.50 15.40
N PRO A 105 0.29 -10.72 15.29
CA PRO A 105 -0.93 -10.98 14.54
C PRO A 105 -2.11 -10.10 14.98
N ALA A 106 -2.18 -9.79 16.27
CA ALA A 106 -3.22 -8.93 16.83
C ALA A 106 -3.14 -7.48 16.29
N VAL A 107 -1.93 -6.92 16.14
CA VAL A 107 -1.72 -5.60 15.52
C VAL A 107 -2.14 -5.62 14.05
N LEU A 108 -1.72 -6.63 13.28
CA LEU A 108 -2.05 -6.76 11.86
C LEU A 108 -3.58 -6.91 11.65
N GLU A 109 -4.26 -7.63 12.54
CA GLU A 109 -5.71 -7.82 12.47
C GLU A 109 -6.47 -6.51 12.70
N THR A 110 -6.00 -5.62 13.61
CA THR A 110 -6.65 -4.33 13.86
C THR A 110 -6.64 -3.39 12.65
N MET A 111 -5.77 -3.61 11.67
CA MET A 111 -5.66 -2.79 10.47
C MET A 111 -6.73 -3.09 9.42
N ARG A 112 -7.38 -4.26 9.50
CA ARG A 112 -8.30 -4.73 8.45
C ARG A 112 -9.48 -3.80 8.21
N GLN A 113 -10.14 -3.39 9.28
CA GLN A 113 -11.29 -2.49 9.20
C GLN A 113 -10.88 -1.07 8.74
N PRO A 114 -9.87 -0.43 9.33
CA PRO A 114 -9.39 0.88 8.88
C PRO A 114 -9.00 0.94 7.38
N LEU A 115 -8.42 -0.13 6.85
CA LEU A 115 -8.07 -0.21 5.43
C LEU A 115 -9.30 -0.31 4.49
N GLU A 116 -10.45 -0.74 5.01
CA GLU A 116 -11.72 -0.76 4.25
C GLU A 116 -12.52 0.52 4.46
N ASP A 117 -12.70 0.93 5.73
CA ASP A 117 -13.62 2.01 6.11
C ASP A 117 -12.96 3.40 6.06
N GLY A 118 -11.61 3.48 6.02
CA GLY A 118 -10.86 4.74 6.10
C GLY A 118 -11.05 5.49 7.42
N SER A 119 -11.50 4.80 8.48
CA SER A 119 -11.74 5.37 9.81
C SER A 119 -11.57 4.33 10.91
N ILE A 120 -11.29 4.81 12.13
CA ILE A 120 -11.17 3.98 13.33
C ILE A 120 -12.09 4.53 14.41
N THR A 121 -12.96 3.69 14.94
CA THR A 121 -13.80 4.02 16.08
C THR A 121 -13.24 3.39 17.35
N ILE A 122 -12.89 4.24 18.32
CA ILE A 122 -12.42 3.85 19.65
C ILE A 122 -13.57 3.98 20.62
N SER A 123 -14.02 2.88 21.19
CA SER A 123 -15.12 2.84 22.16
C SER A 123 -14.61 2.41 23.54
N ARG A 124 -15.02 3.12 24.57
CA ARG A 124 -14.75 2.85 25.99
C ARG A 124 -16.00 3.16 26.82
N ALA A 125 -15.99 2.75 28.06
CA ALA A 125 -17.10 3.09 28.97
C ALA A 125 -17.32 4.61 29.12
N THR A 126 -16.27 5.41 28.90
CA THR A 126 -16.28 6.88 28.98
C THR A 126 -16.79 7.57 27.73
N GLY A 127 -16.96 6.85 26.61
CA GLY A 127 -17.42 7.43 25.34
C GLY A 127 -16.87 6.70 24.11
N SER A 128 -17.20 7.27 22.95
CA SER A 128 -16.72 6.77 21.64
C SER A 128 -16.27 7.94 20.77
N VAL A 129 -15.13 7.78 20.11
CA VAL A 129 -14.56 8.76 19.17
C VAL A 129 -14.16 8.05 17.88
N THR A 130 -14.48 8.63 16.73
CA THR A 130 -14.05 8.14 15.42
C THR A 130 -12.98 9.07 14.84
N TYR A 131 -11.85 8.50 14.48
CA TYR A 131 -10.75 9.20 13.81
C TYR A 131 -10.65 8.77 12.34
N PRO A 132 -10.28 9.67 11.43
CA PRO A 132 -9.96 9.30 10.07
C PRO A 132 -8.68 8.48 10.02
N SER A 133 -8.60 7.54 9.08
CA SER A 133 -7.43 6.66 8.88
C SER A 133 -7.27 6.26 7.41
N ARG A 134 -7.41 7.23 6.52
CA ARG A 134 -7.17 7.06 5.08
C ARG A 134 -5.69 7.21 4.79
N PHE A 135 -4.97 6.11 4.82
CA PHE A 135 -3.53 6.06 4.55
C PHE A 135 -3.22 5.07 3.43
N MET A 136 -2.12 5.30 2.74
CA MET A 136 -1.51 4.31 1.86
C MET A 136 -0.66 3.37 2.70
N LEU A 137 -1.02 2.08 2.71
CA LEU A 137 -0.23 1.06 3.39
C LEU A 137 0.96 0.65 2.52
N VAL A 138 2.15 0.77 3.08
CA VAL A 138 3.39 0.30 2.48
C VAL A 138 4.00 -0.72 3.42
N CYS A 139 4.23 -1.92 2.93
CA CYS A 139 4.84 -2.99 3.71
C CYS A 139 6.17 -3.40 3.08
N ALA A 140 7.11 -3.85 3.91
CA ALA A 140 8.32 -4.49 3.46
C ALA A 140 8.54 -5.80 4.22
N MET A 141 9.02 -6.82 3.53
CA MET A 141 9.42 -8.08 4.15
C MET A 141 10.56 -8.75 3.38
N ASN A 142 11.23 -9.66 4.03
CA ASN A 142 12.17 -10.55 3.36
C ASN A 142 11.43 -11.77 2.79
N PRO A 143 11.98 -12.49 1.81
CA PRO A 143 11.32 -13.66 1.23
C PRO A 143 11.25 -14.86 2.20
N CYS A 144 12.11 -14.90 3.22
CA CYS A 144 12.09 -15.89 4.29
C CYS A 144 12.77 -15.32 5.54
N LYS A 145 12.78 -16.08 6.65
CA LYS A 145 13.41 -15.66 7.91
C LYS A 145 14.92 -15.32 7.78
N CYS A 146 15.67 -16.04 6.95
CA CYS A 146 17.07 -15.72 6.70
C CYS A 146 17.27 -14.64 5.61
N GLY A 147 16.22 -14.30 4.84
CA GLY A 147 16.23 -13.27 3.83
C GLY A 147 16.70 -13.68 2.43
N TRP A 148 17.03 -14.94 2.20
CA TRP A 148 17.73 -15.37 0.97
C TRP A 148 16.96 -16.42 0.16
N ASP A 149 15.71 -16.66 0.42
CA ASP A 149 14.89 -17.59 -0.37
C ASP A 149 14.73 -17.08 -1.81
N GLY A 150 14.88 -17.99 -2.79
CA GLY A 150 14.87 -17.62 -4.21
C GLY A 150 16.11 -16.87 -4.73
N HIS A 151 17.07 -16.52 -3.86
CA HIS A 151 18.26 -15.78 -4.28
C HIS A 151 19.26 -16.69 -5.02
N PRO A 152 19.82 -16.26 -6.18
CA PRO A 152 20.75 -17.10 -6.99
C PRO A 152 22.00 -17.57 -6.25
N SER A 153 22.42 -16.88 -5.19
CA SER A 153 23.62 -17.24 -4.41
C SER A 153 23.48 -18.55 -3.62
N GLY A 154 22.32 -19.16 -3.53
CA GLY A 154 22.08 -20.38 -2.75
C GLY A 154 22.30 -20.22 -1.24
N ARG A 155 22.32 -18.99 -0.70
CA ARG A 155 22.56 -18.70 0.72
C ARG A 155 21.41 -19.08 1.65
N CYS A 156 20.22 -19.34 1.10
CA CYS A 156 19.06 -19.73 1.90
C CYS A 156 19.34 -21.05 2.63
N ARG A 157 19.09 -21.05 3.95
CA ARG A 157 19.20 -22.23 4.82
C ARG A 157 17.86 -22.61 5.45
N CYS A 158 16.78 -21.96 5.05
CA CYS A 158 15.45 -22.26 5.54
C CYS A 158 14.89 -23.50 4.86
N SER A 159 14.26 -24.37 5.64
CA SER A 159 13.47 -25.45 5.06
C SER A 159 12.19 -24.88 4.43
N PRO A 160 11.55 -25.55 3.46
CA PRO A 160 10.26 -25.15 2.92
C PRO A 160 9.19 -24.94 4.02
N ARG A 161 9.24 -25.74 5.09
CA ARG A 161 8.37 -25.59 6.26
C ARG A 161 8.63 -24.27 7.01
N ASP A 162 9.89 -23.84 7.14
CA ASP A 162 10.20 -22.57 7.82
C ASP A 162 9.78 -21.37 6.99
N VAL A 163 9.93 -21.44 5.66
CA VAL A 163 9.45 -20.41 4.73
C VAL A 163 7.93 -20.28 4.83
N ARG A 164 7.19 -21.38 4.73
CA ARG A 164 5.71 -21.39 4.91
C ARG A 164 5.30 -20.81 6.26
N ARG A 165 5.96 -21.20 7.36
CA ARG A 165 5.68 -20.66 8.70
C ARG A 165 5.93 -19.16 8.79
N TYR A 166 6.95 -18.67 8.10
CA TYR A 166 7.27 -17.25 8.04
C TYR A 166 6.19 -16.46 7.28
N HIS A 167 5.79 -16.94 6.10
CA HIS A 167 4.73 -16.34 5.31
C HIS A 167 3.37 -16.36 6.03
N ALA A 168 3.05 -17.45 6.71
CA ALA A 168 1.80 -17.62 7.46
C ALA A 168 1.62 -16.64 8.64
N ARG A 169 2.65 -15.88 9.02
CA ARG A 169 2.52 -14.78 9.99
C ARG A 169 1.72 -13.60 9.44
N VAL A 170 1.72 -13.43 8.12
CA VAL A 170 0.91 -12.43 7.44
C VAL A 170 -0.40 -13.09 7.01
N SER A 171 -1.52 -12.65 7.59
CA SER A 171 -2.81 -13.27 7.30
C SER A 171 -3.25 -13.04 5.85
N GLY A 172 -3.88 -14.05 5.25
CA GLY A 172 -4.49 -13.92 3.92
C GLY A 172 -5.40 -12.69 3.78
N PRO A 173 -6.31 -12.43 4.74
CA PRO A 173 -7.14 -11.23 4.71
C PRO A 173 -6.38 -9.90 4.69
N LEU A 174 -5.17 -9.79 5.24
CA LEU A 174 -4.33 -8.61 5.10
C LEU A 174 -3.68 -8.55 3.72
N LEU A 175 -3.15 -9.68 3.22
CA LEU A 175 -2.60 -9.79 1.86
C LEU A 175 -3.66 -9.45 0.80
N ASP A 176 -4.91 -9.82 1.04
CA ASP A 176 -6.03 -9.43 0.19
C ASP A 176 -6.24 -7.91 0.11
N ARG A 177 -5.74 -7.12 1.05
CA ARG A 177 -5.83 -5.65 1.06
C ARG A 177 -4.62 -4.95 0.47
N ILE A 178 -3.62 -5.71 0.08
CA ILE A 178 -2.46 -5.24 -0.67
C ILE A 178 -2.78 -5.37 -2.15
N ASP A 179 -2.65 -4.28 -2.90
CA ASP A 179 -3.00 -4.23 -4.32
C ASP A 179 -1.82 -4.64 -5.20
N ILE A 180 -0.61 -4.24 -4.80
CA ILE A 180 0.62 -4.36 -5.58
C ILE A 180 1.68 -5.08 -4.75
N ILE A 181 2.23 -6.16 -5.28
CA ILE A 181 3.37 -6.87 -4.70
C ILE A 181 4.55 -6.72 -5.65
N VAL A 182 5.68 -6.25 -5.15
CA VAL A 182 6.89 -6.02 -5.94
C VAL A 182 8.05 -6.78 -5.32
N GLU A 183 8.68 -7.61 -6.12
CA GLU A 183 9.96 -8.19 -5.77
C GLU A 183 11.08 -7.19 -6.05
N VAL A 184 11.83 -6.84 -5.00
CA VAL A 184 12.97 -5.93 -5.08
C VAL A 184 14.24 -6.79 -5.13
N PRO A 185 14.94 -6.84 -6.25
CA PRO A 185 16.14 -7.67 -6.39
C PRO A 185 17.27 -7.19 -5.47
N ALA A 186 18.24 -8.05 -5.23
CA ALA A 186 19.49 -7.64 -4.61
C ALA A 186 20.22 -6.67 -5.54
N LEU A 187 20.91 -5.69 -4.95
CA LEU A 187 21.81 -4.83 -5.72
C LEU A 187 23.08 -5.62 -6.10
N GLU A 188 23.45 -5.54 -7.35
CA GLU A 188 24.72 -6.06 -7.85
C GLU A 188 25.87 -5.12 -7.45
N PHE A 189 27.10 -5.66 -7.38
CA PHE A 189 28.27 -4.89 -6.94
C PHE A 189 28.52 -3.67 -7.85
N ASP A 190 28.34 -3.83 -9.14
CA ASP A 190 28.54 -2.77 -10.14
C ASP A 190 27.53 -1.63 -9.96
N GLU A 191 26.28 -1.93 -9.58
CA GLU A 191 25.25 -0.93 -9.28
C GLU A 191 25.56 -0.12 -8.02
N LEU A 192 26.35 -0.67 -7.09
CA LEU A 192 26.80 0.03 -5.89
C LEU A 192 28.00 0.94 -6.15
N THR A 193 28.88 0.54 -7.07
CA THR A 193 30.12 1.27 -7.39
C THR A 193 29.91 2.35 -8.45
N GLU A 194 28.98 2.13 -9.37
CA GLU A 194 28.61 3.07 -10.42
C GLU A 194 27.11 3.42 -10.35
N PRO A 195 26.67 4.17 -9.33
CA PRO A 195 25.27 4.49 -9.19
C PRO A 195 24.81 5.35 -10.38
N SER A 196 23.99 4.77 -11.24
CA SER A 196 23.30 5.55 -12.28
C SER A 196 22.36 6.54 -11.59
N ALA A 197 22.35 7.80 -12.04
CA ALA A 197 21.39 8.77 -11.56
C ALA A 197 19.98 8.30 -11.91
N GLY A 198 19.22 7.81 -10.92
CA GLY A 198 17.83 7.43 -11.09
C GLY A 198 16.96 8.63 -11.48
N GLU A 199 15.76 8.35 -11.96
CA GLU A 199 14.80 9.40 -12.29
C GLU A 199 14.47 10.26 -11.05
N PRO A 200 14.52 11.60 -11.14
CA PRO A 200 14.25 12.47 -10.01
C PRO A 200 12.78 12.42 -9.57
N SER A 201 12.54 12.49 -8.26
CA SER A 201 11.18 12.45 -7.69
C SER A 201 10.23 13.50 -8.27
N CYS A 202 10.73 14.66 -8.73
CA CYS A 202 9.90 15.69 -9.36
C CYS A 202 9.29 15.23 -10.69
N ALA A 203 10.03 14.48 -11.52
CA ALA A 203 9.54 13.93 -12.78
C ALA A 203 8.49 12.82 -12.53
N ILE A 204 8.76 11.92 -11.58
CA ILE A 204 7.80 10.89 -11.17
C ILE A 204 6.52 11.56 -10.63
N ARG A 205 6.64 12.56 -9.76
CA ARG A 205 5.51 13.30 -9.21
C ARG A 205 4.68 14.02 -10.27
N ALA A 206 5.30 14.52 -11.33
CA ALA A 206 4.58 15.13 -12.44
C ALA A 206 3.64 14.13 -13.13
N ARG A 207 4.10 12.90 -13.41
CA ARG A 207 3.26 11.82 -13.95
C ARG A 207 2.16 11.39 -12.98
N VAL A 208 2.49 11.27 -11.69
CA VAL A 208 1.50 10.98 -10.64
C VAL A 208 0.42 12.05 -10.60
N ASN A 209 0.79 13.33 -10.66
CA ASN A 209 -0.17 14.44 -10.66
C ASN A 209 -1.06 14.44 -11.91
N ALA A 210 -0.53 14.09 -13.08
CA ALA A 210 -1.30 13.97 -14.31
C ALA A 210 -2.37 12.86 -14.19
N ALA A 211 -1.99 11.66 -13.74
CA ALA A 211 -2.93 10.56 -13.51
C ALA A 211 -3.99 10.92 -12.44
N ARG A 212 -3.60 11.62 -11.37
CA ARG A 212 -4.53 12.10 -10.35
C ARG A 212 -5.47 13.19 -10.85
N ALA A 213 -5.07 13.99 -11.85
CA ALA A 213 -5.96 14.95 -12.50
C ALA A 213 -7.06 14.24 -13.28
N VAL A 214 -6.72 13.15 -13.99
CA VAL A 214 -7.71 12.29 -14.67
C VAL A 214 -8.70 11.68 -13.68
N GLN A 215 -8.21 11.16 -12.53
CA GLN A 215 -9.06 10.59 -11.49
C GLN A 215 -10.00 11.64 -10.88
N ARG A 216 -9.50 12.85 -10.57
CA ARG A 216 -10.35 13.94 -10.07
C ARG A 216 -11.45 14.32 -11.07
N ALA A 217 -11.15 14.38 -12.36
CA ALA A 217 -12.15 14.64 -13.38
C ALA A 217 -13.20 13.51 -13.45
N ARG A 218 -12.78 12.26 -13.23
CA ARG A 218 -13.64 11.06 -13.21
C ARG A 218 -14.60 11.03 -12.03
N TYR A 219 -14.10 11.36 -10.82
CA TYR A 219 -14.88 11.25 -9.58
C TYR A 219 -15.59 12.54 -9.17
N GLY A 220 -15.41 13.63 -9.91
CA GLY A 220 -16.12 14.90 -9.69
C GLY A 220 -15.84 15.52 -8.33
N ASP A 221 -16.88 15.75 -7.54
CA ASP A 221 -16.81 16.44 -6.25
C ASP A 221 -16.09 15.62 -5.16
N ASP A 222 -15.96 14.30 -5.33
CA ASP A 222 -15.20 13.47 -4.41
C ASP A 222 -13.69 13.53 -4.72
N THR A 223 -13.07 14.62 -4.32
CA THR A 223 -11.64 14.89 -4.55
C THR A 223 -10.71 13.99 -3.73
N THR A 224 -11.25 13.18 -2.82
CA THR A 224 -10.50 12.26 -1.95
C THR A 224 -10.44 10.85 -2.52
N THR A 225 -11.38 10.48 -3.39
CA THR A 225 -11.41 9.16 -4.01
C THR A 225 -10.28 8.97 -5.01
N THR A 226 -9.69 7.80 -4.98
CA THR A 226 -8.63 7.34 -5.89
C THR A 226 -9.03 6.01 -6.49
N ASN A 227 -8.32 5.56 -7.53
CA ASN A 227 -8.64 4.28 -8.16
C ASN A 227 -8.62 3.11 -7.17
N ALA A 228 -7.74 3.10 -6.16
CA ALA A 228 -7.71 2.06 -5.13
C ALA A 228 -9.00 1.99 -4.30
N HIS A 229 -9.70 3.12 -4.15
CA HIS A 229 -10.94 3.24 -3.36
C HIS A 229 -12.20 3.30 -4.23
N MET A 230 -12.09 2.97 -5.51
CA MET A 230 -13.21 2.91 -6.45
C MET A 230 -14.29 1.94 -5.96
N GLY A 231 -15.52 2.43 -5.81
CA GLY A 231 -16.66 1.61 -5.42
C GLY A 231 -17.18 0.73 -6.57
N PRO A 232 -18.09 -0.23 -6.31
CA PRO A 232 -18.56 -1.18 -7.32
C PRO A 232 -19.16 -0.54 -8.57
N ARG A 233 -19.92 0.56 -8.41
CA ARG A 233 -20.53 1.29 -9.54
C ARG A 233 -19.45 1.89 -10.45
N ALA A 234 -18.48 2.59 -9.86
CA ALA A 234 -17.39 3.20 -10.61
C ALA A 234 -16.47 2.13 -11.24
N LEU A 235 -16.28 0.99 -10.57
CA LEU A 235 -15.53 -0.14 -11.12
C LEU A 235 -16.21 -0.66 -12.40
N ALA A 236 -17.52 -0.89 -12.38
CA ALA A 236 -18.26 -1.34 -13.55
C ALA A 236 -18.24 -0.32 -14.70
N GLU A 237 -18.28 0.97 -14.37
CA GLU A 237 -18.30 2.05 -15.36
C GLU A 237 -16.93 2.31 -16.00
N PHE A 238 -15.86 2.36 -15.21
CA PHE A 238 -14.53 2.81 -15.66
C PHE A 238 -13.52 1.69 -15.89
N CYS A 239 -13.85 0.46 -15.52
CA CYS A 239 -12.98 -0.71 -15.68
C CYS A 239 -13.58 -1.78 -16.61
N ALA A 240 -14.49 -1.39 -17.51
CA ALA A 240 -15.01 -2.31 -18.52
C ALA A 240 -13.85 -2.89 -19.36
N LEU A 241 -13.87 -4.20 -19.56
CA LEU A 241 -12.86 -4.93 -20.31
C LEU A 241 -13.34 -5.19 -21.74
N SER A 242 -12.39 -5.21 -22.70
CA SER A 242 -12.64 -5.74 -24.02
C SER A 242 -12.72 -7.28 -23.98
N PRO A 243 -13.32 -7.95 -24.98
CA PRO A 243 -13.36 -9.41 -25.04
C PRO A 243 -12.00 -10.10 -24.89
N GLU A 244 -10.94 -9.50 -25.45
CA GLU A 244 -9.56 -9.99 -25.32
C GLU A 244 -9.04 -9.87 -23.89
N CYS A 245 -9.33 -8.75 -23.21
CA CYS A 245 -9.00 -8.55 -21.81
C CYS A 245 -9.80 -9.49 -20.90
N GLU A 246 -11.07 -9.73 -21.20
CA GLU A 246 -11.88 -10.70 -20.44
C GLU A 246 -11.30 -12.11 -20.54
N GLN A 247 -10.86 -12.51 -21.72
CA GLN A 247 -10.21 -13.80 -21.92
C GLN A 247 -8.91 -13.94 -21.11
N LEU A 248 -8.06 -12.91 -21.13
CA LEU A 248 -6.83 -12.89 -20.33
C LEU A 248 -7.15 -12.97 -18.82
N MET A 249 -8.14 -12.21 -18.37
CA MET A 249 -8.56 -12.21 -16.97
C MET A 249 -9.12 -13.57 -16.54
N HIS A 250 -9.89 -14.24 -17.41
CA HIS A 250 -10.41 -15.58 -17.16
C HIS A 250 -9.27 -16.59 -17.00
N GLN A 251 -8.28 -16.57 -17.89
CA GLN A 251 -7.09 -17.43 -17.79
C GLN A 251 -6.33 -17.19 -16.48
N ALA A 252 -6.12 -15.91 -16.10
CA ALA A 252 -5.46 -15.56 -14.85
C ALA A 252 -6.28 -16.03 -13.63
N PHE A 253 -7.61 -15.88 -13.67
CA PHE A 253 -8.50 -16.27 -12.60
C PHE A 253 -8.40 -17.78 -12.30
N ASP A 254 -8.41 -18.62 -13.35
CA ASP A 254 -8.32 -20.06 -13.21
C ASP A 254 -6.91 -20.52 -12.80
N SER A 255 -5.86 -19.98 -13.44
CA SER A 255 -4.47 -20.41 -13.20
C SER A 255 -3.92 -19.98 -11.83
N MET A 256 -4.36 -18.84 -11.30
CA MET A 256 -3.87 -18.28 -10.05
C MET A 256 -4.86 -18.46 -8.88
N ALA A 257 -5.98 -19.17 -9.07
CA ALA A 257 -7.03 -19.33 -8.08
C ALA A 257 -7.47 -17.99 -7.44
N LEU A 258 -7.68 -16.97 -8.27
CA LEU A 258 -8.03 -15.63 -7.81
C LEU A 258 -9.39 -15.62 -7.13
N THR A 259 -9.55 -14.71 -6.15
CA THR A 259 -10.83 -14.41 -5.52
C THR A 259 -11.54 -13.25 -6.22
N ALA A 260 -12.83 -13.05 -5.96
CA ALA A 260 -13.55 -11.86 -6.43
C ALA A 260 -12.87 -10.55 -5.97
N ARG A 261 -12.31 -10.52 -4.76
CA ARG A 261 -11.55 -9.37 -4.26
C ARG A 261 -10.28 -9.13 -5.05
N SER A 262 -9.55 -10.19 -5.41
CA SER A 262 -8.36 -10.10 -6.24
C SER A 262 -8.69 -9.57 -7.63
N TYR A 263 -9.79 -10.01 -8.22
CA TYR A 263 -10.32 -9.53 -9.49
C TYR A 263 -10.54 -8.01 -9.47
N ASP A 264 -11.31 -7.50 -8.50
CA ASP A 264 -11.57 -6.07 -8.36
C ASP A 264 -10.27 -5.24 -8.21
N ARG A 265 -9.27 -5.77 -7.47
CA ARG A 265 -7.99 -5.09 -7.27
C ARG A 265 -7.17 -5.02 -8.54
N ILE A 266 -7.10 -6.11 -9.30
CA ILE A 266 -6.44 -6.13 -10.61
C ILE A 266 -7.05 -5.07 -11.51
N LEU A 267 -8.38 -4.94 -11.55
CA LEU A 267 -9.05 -3.92 -12.37
C LEU A 267 -8.70 -2.50 -11.93
N ARG A 268 -8.67 -2.21 -10.61
CA ARG A 268 -8.28 -0.89 -10.08
C ARG A 268 -6.83 -0.55 -10.41
N VAL A 269 -5.93 -1.52 -10.33
CA VAL A 269 -4.52 -1.35 -10.71
C VAL A 269 -4.39 -1.14 -12.21
N ALA A 270 -5.05 -1.95 -13.04
CA ALA A 270 -5.06 -1.82 -14.50
C ALA A 270 -5.61 -0.44 -14.94
N ARG A 271 -6.67 0.06 -14.28
CA ARG A 271 -7.18 1.42 -14.53
C ARG A 271 -6.13 2.49 -14.20
N THR A 272 -5.37 2.30 -13.13
CA THR A 272 -4.31 3.25 -12.75
C THR A 272 -3.15 3.23 -13.76
N ILE A 273 -2.78 2.07 -14.29
CA ILE A 273 -1.77 1.93 -15.33
C ILE A 273 -2.25 2.65 -16.59
N ALA A 274 -3.49 2.43 -16.99
CA ALA A 274 -4.08 3.11 -18.15
C ALA A 274 -4.18 4.64 -17.96
N ASP A 275 -4.45 5.13 -16.74
CA ASP A 275 -4.44 6.57 -16.43
C ASP A 275 -3.02 7.17 -16.54
N LEU A 276 -1.99 6.41 -16.15
CA LEU A 276 -0.59 6.83 -16.29
C LEU A 276 -0.13 6.86 -17.75
N ASP A 277 -0.68 5.99 -18.57
CA ASP A 277 -0.43 5.92 -20.03
C ASP A 277 -1.31 6.89 -20.82
N GLY A 278 -2.22 7.60 -20.18
CA GLY A 278 -3.17 8.52 -20.80
C GLY A 278 -4.27 7.83 -21.60
N ALA A 279 -4.47 6.51 -21.42
CA ALA A 279 -5.46 5.73 -22.12
C ALA A 279 -6.87 5.87 -21.52
N GLN A 280 -7.87 5.99 -22.40
CA GLN A 280 -9.27 6.09 -21.95
C GLN A 280 -9.84 4.75 -21.47
N THR A 281 -9.40 3.64 -22.06
CA THR A 281 -9.85 2.28 -21.76
C THR A 281 -8.67 1.42 -21.26
N ILE A 282 -8.99 0.38 -20.51
CA ILE A 282 -8.00 -0.63 -20.10
C ILE A 282 -7.66 -1.49 -21.33
N GLY A 283 -6.39 -1.48 -21.73
CA GLY A 283 -5.89 -2.34 -22.79
C GLY A 283 -5.21 -3.60 -22.26
N LEU A 284 -4.88 -4.53 -23.15
CA LEU A 284 -4.28 -5.83 -22.80
C LEU A 284 -2.96 -5.69 -22.01
N ALA A 285 -2.10 -4.75 -22.42
CA ALA A 285 -0.84 -4.49 -21.72
C ALA A 285 -1.05 -4.01 -20.29
N HIS A 286 -2.02 -3.10 -20.07
CA HIS A 286 -2.35 -2.59 -18.73
C HIS A 286 -2.85 -3.70 -17.81
N LEU A 287 -3.68 -4.59 -18.35
CA LEU A 287 -4.22 -5.72 -17.58
C LEU A 287 -3.15 -6.76 -17.28
N ALA A 288 -2.31 -7.11 -18.26
CA ALA A 288 -1.22 -8.05 -18.10
C ALA A 288 -0.22 -7.58 -17.00
N GLU A 289 0.15 -6.29 -17.04
CA GLU A 289 1.00 -5.70 -16.00
C GLU A 289 0.33 -5.75 -14.61
N ALA A 290 -0.95 -5.41 -14.52
CA ALA A 290 -1.70 -5.46 -13.27
C ALA A 290 -1.77 -6.87 -12.67
N ILE A 291 -1.92 -7.90 -13.51
CA ILE A 291 -1.91 -9.30 -13.09
C ILE A 291 -0.53 -9.69 -12.52
N GLN A 292 0.57 -9.24 -13.14
CA GLN A 292 1.93 -9.54 -12.68
C GLN A 292 2.18 -9.09 -11.24
N TYR A 293 1.55 -8.00 -10.78
CA TYR A 293 1.67 -7.54 -9.38
C TYR A 293 0.94 -8.43 -8.36
N ARG A 294 0.29 -9.50 -8.81
CA ARG A 294 -0.41 -10.49 -7.97
C ARG A 294 0.18 -11.91 -8.09
N THR A 295 1.22 -12.10 -8.88
CA THR A 295 1.81 -13.42 -9.16
C THR A 295 2.72 -13.95 -8.05
N TYR A 296 3.07 -13.15 -7.04
CA TYR A 296 3.93 -13.64 -5.95
C TYR A 296 3.25 -14.78 -5.19
N ASP A 297 3.89 -15.94 -5.21
CA ASP A 297 3.37 -17.14 -4.57
C ASP A 297 3.83 -17.21 -3.11
N PHE A 298 2.88 -17.07 -2.19
CA PHE A 298 3.09 -17.28 -0.76
C PHE A 298 3.01 -18.77 -0.37
N SER A 299 2.51 -19.64 -1.27
CA SER A 299 2.54 -21.08 -1.11
C SER A 299 3.91 -21.59 -1.61
N VAL A 300 4.77 -22.03 -0.71
CA VAL A 300 5.97 -22.76 -1.11
C VAL A 300 5.52 -24.10 -1.66
N ALA A 301 5.77 -24.38 -2.95
CA ALA A 301 5.45 -25.63 -3.58
C ALA A 301 5.96 -26.81 -2.71
N GLU A 302 5.13 -27.84 -2.56
CA GLU A 302 5.63 -29.12 -2.02
C GLU A 302 6.62 -29.70 -3.03
N PRO A 303 7.77 -30.26 -2.57
CA PRO A 303 8.76 -30.87 -3.44
C PRO A 303 8.20 -32.11 -4.15
#